data_b2fe28f37de061003b91d26d9d40ea91
#
_entry.id   b2fe28f37de061003b91d26d9d40ea91
#
_cell.length_a   1.000
_cell.length_b   1.000
_cell.length_c   1.000
_cell.angle_alpha   90.00
_cell.angle_beta   90.00
_cell.angle_gamma   90.00
#
_symmetry.space_group_name_H-M   'P 1'
#
loop_
_entity.id
_entity.type
_entity.pdbx_description
1 polymer ?
#
loop_
_entity_poly.entity_id
_entity_poly.type
_entity_poly.pdbx_seq_one_letter_code
_entity_poly.pdbx_strand_id
1 'polypeptide(L)'
;MDTGPIALVVPSYNPDARLIELLQPLFARWYGPIIVVDDGSGPESARVFSLCRELGATVVRHERNRGKGEALKTGFAFAATLTPRPAGVVCADDDCRHLPKDVLAVGRALNLDPGSLMLGCRDFSAPEIPPLTHFANLCTRLAVHLFCGVQVSDTQSGLRGLPMDFAVHMCEEEAAGFEFEAAMLAEAERSGIPFGEVGIAYVNDPAAPLSEFRPVVDTVRILAVMVELFAKYALSSVFCYVLDFVLFALLMRFLGAPLGAASITVSTVIARIISAGTNFAVNRRKVFGAGVSARRIARYVFLSAGIMVASAVAVGWLAPAMGVSAVVVKPLVDFALFFVNYKAQQLWVFA
;
A
#
# COMPACT_ATOMS: atom_id res chain seq x y z
N MET A 1 -7.97 -28.56 -8.36
CA MET A 1 -8.46 -28.52 -6.98
C MET A 1 -9.68 -27.63 -7.00
N ASP A 2 -10.79 -28.12 -6.50
CA ASP A 2 -12.03 -27.32 -6.45
C ASP A 2 -11.83 -26.28 -5.33
N THR A 3 -11.36 -25.11 -5.72
CA THR A 3 -11.25 -23.97 -4.81
C THR A 3 -12.68 -23.50 -4.56
N GLY A 4 -13.11 -23.40 -3.31
CA GLY A 4 -14.49 -23.05 -2.93
C GLY A 4 -15.04 -21.81 -3.61
N PRO A 5 -16.31 -21.44 -3.38
CA PRO A 5 -16.95 -20.30 -4.04
C PRO A 5 -16.17 -19.01 -3.77
N ILE A 6 -16.18 -18.09 -4.72
CA ILE A 6 -15.66 -16.73 -4.55
C ILE A 6 -16.84 -15.80 -4.24
N ALA A 7 -16.73 -15.00 -3.17
CA ALA A 7 -17.75 -13.98 -2.88
C ALA A 7 -17.52 -12.72 -3.73
N LEU A 8 -18.60 -12.06 -4.16
CA LEU A 8 -18.55 -10.72 -4.74
C LEU A 8 -18.99 -9.72 -3.65
N VAL A 9 -18.20 -8.69 -3.40
CA VAL A 9 -18.51 -7.61 -2.45
C VAL A 9 -18.59 -6.29 -3.22
N VAL A 10 -19.74 -5.63 -3.14
CA VAL A 10 -19.99 -4.34 -3.81
C VAL A 10 -20.36 -3.32 -2.73
N PRO A 11 -19.42 -2.42 -2.36
CA PRO A 11 -19.75 -1.28 -1.50
C PRO A 11 -20.59 -0.29 -2.30
N SER A 12 -21.62 0.26 -1.67
CA SER A 12 -22.58 1.12 -2.38
C SER A 12 -23.12 2.21 -1.47
N TYR A 13 -23.08 3.45 -1.95
CA TYR A 13 -23.66 4.61 -1.27
C TYR A 13 -24.45 5.46 -2.24
N ASN A 14 -25.74 5.63 -1.97
CA ASN A 14 -26.70 6.30 -2.85
C ASN A 14 -26.67 5.79 -4.30
N PRO A 15 -26.76 4.45 -4.52
CA PRO A 15 -26.70 3.88 -5.86
C PRO A 15 -27.88 4.29 -6.72
N ASP A 16 -27.65 4.30 -8.02
CA ASP A 16 -28.68 4.38 -9.04
C ASP A 16 -28.89 3.02 -9.76
N ALA A 17 -29.55 3.03 -10.92
CA ALA A 17 -29.87 1.83 -11.70
C ALA A 17 -28.63 1.04 -12.16
N ARG A 18 -27.47 1.67 -12.23
CA ARG A 18 -26.20 1.03 -12.68
C ARG A 18 -25.79 -0.13 -11.78
N LEU A 19 -26.09 -0.06 -10.49
CA LEU A 19 -25.85 -1.21 -9.60
C LEU A 19 -26.61 -2.45 -10.09
N ILE A 20 -27.85 -2.30 -10.55
CA ILE A 20 -28.65 -3.41 -11.10
C ILE A 20 -28.09 -3.87 -12.46
N GLU A 21 -27.66 -2.94 -13.31
CA GLU A 21 -27.03 -3.24 -14.59
C GLU A 21 -25.74 -4.05 -14.43
N LEU A 22 -24.97 -3.77 -13.37
CA LEU A 22 -23.78 -4.55 -13.00
C LEU A 22 -24.19 -5.95 -12.52
N LEU A 23 -25.13 -6.03 -11.57
CA LEU A 23 -25.43 -7.27 -10.86
C LEU A 23 -26.23 -8.28 -11.69
N GLN A 24 -27.20 -7.81 -12.47
CA GLN A 24 -28.10 -8.69 -13.21
C GLN A 24 -27.40 -9.71 -14.13
N PRO A 25 -26.39 -9.34 -14.95
CA PRO A 25 -25.63 -10.31 -15.73
C PRO A 25 -24.74 -11.23 -14.89
N LEU A 26 -24.32 -10.76 -13.70
CA LEU A 26 -23.46 -11.54 -12.81
C LEU A 26 -24.24 -12.67 -12.14
N PHE A 27 -25.50 -12.47 -11.73
CA PHE A 27 -26.31 -13.55 -11.13
C PHE A 27 -26.43 -14.79 -12.00
N ALA A 28 -26.39 -14.64 -13.33
CA ALA A 28 -26.44 -15.77 -14.24
C ALA A 28 -25.12 -16.55 -14.39
N ARG A 29 -24.00 -15.99 -13.96
CA ARG A 29 -22.66 -16.50 -14.30
C ARG A 29 -21.68 -16.56 -13.11
N TRP A 30 -22.02 -15.94 -11.99
CA TRP A 30 -21.17 -15.88 -10.79
C TRP A 30 -21.42 -17.10 -9.91
N TYR A 31 -20.35 -17.81 -9.56
CA TYR A 31 -20.42 -18.97 -8.67
C TYR A 31 -20.02 -18.58 -7.26
N GLY A 32 -20.94 -18.01 -6.51
CA GLY A 32 -20.71 -17.64 -5.12
C GLY A 32 -21.71 -16.59 -4.65
N PRO A 33 -21.63 -16.22 -3.37
CA PRO A 33 -22.50 -15.22 -2.79
C PRO A 33 -22.18 -13.82 -3.35
N ILE A 34 -23.23 -13.04 -3.60
CA ILE A 34 -23.13 -11.62 -3.96
C ILE A 34 -23.60 -10.81 -2.76
N ILE A 35 -22.71 -9.96 -2.24
CA ILE A 35 -22.90 -9.15 -1.04
C ILE A 35 -22.83 -7.69 -1.46
N VAL A 36 -23.91 -6.96 -1.25
CA VAL A 36 -23.97 -5.51 -1.44
C VAL A 36 -23.96 -4.87 -0.07
N VAL A 37 -23.04 -3.93 0.17
CA VAL A 37 -22.97 -3.21 1.44
C VAL A 37 -23.51 -1.80 1.22
N ASP A 38 -24.71 -1.53 1.73
CA ASP A 38 -25.34 -0.20 1.78
C ASP A 38 -24.66 0.63 2.87
N ASP A 39 -23.81 1.56 2.48
CA ASP A 39 -23.05 2.42 3.40
C ASP A 39 -23.87 3.61 3.91
N GLY A 40 -25.10 3.33 4.37
CA GLY A 40 -25.95 4.33 5.00
C GLY A 40 -26.65 5.27 4.00
N SER A 41 -27.07 4.73 2.86
CA SER A 41 -27.78 5.47 1.81
C SER A 41 -29.11 6.07 2.25
N GLY A 42 -29.52 7.14 1.58
CA GLY A 42 -30.82 7.78 1.78
C GLY A 42 -32.03 6.93 1.33
N PRO A 43 -33.24 7.34 1.68
CA PRO A 43 -34.46 6.59 1.37
C PRO A 43 -34.73 6.47 -0.13
N GLU A 44 -34.20 7.35 -0.96
CA GLU A 44 -34.31 7.31 -2.42
C GLU A 44 -33.68 6.06 -3.04
N SER A 45 -32.62 5.52 -2.41
CA SER A 45 -31.94 4.30 -2.86
C SER A 45 -32.60 3.01 -2.39
N ALA A 46 -33.62 3.09 -1.53
CA ALA A 46 -34.27 1.91 -0.94
C ALA A 46 -34.81 0.93 -1.99
N ARG A 47 -35.33 1.46 -3.12
CA ARG A 47 -35.83 0.63 -4.22
C ARG A 47 -34.72 -0.15 -4.91
N VAL A 48 -33.53 0.46 -5.10
CA VAL A 48 -32.39 -0.20 -5.74
C VAL A 48 -31.94 -1.38 -4.89
N PHE A 49 -31.80 -1.19 -3.58
CA PHE A 49 -31.45 -2.28 -2.66
C PHE A 49 -32.52 -3.36 -2.55
N SER A 50 -33.83 -3.01 -2.71
CA SER A 50 -34.89 -4.01 -2.79
C SER A 50 -34.71 -4.90 -4.04
N LEU A 51 -34.43 -4.29 -5.19
CA LEU A 51 -34.14 -5.01 -6.43
C LEU A 51 -32.91 -5.90 -6.32
N CYS A 52 -31.85 -5.45 -5.60
CA CYS A 52 -30.67 -6.29 -5.34
C CYS A 52 -31.06 -7.56 -4.57
N ARG A 53 -31.93 -7.44 -3.55
CA ARG A 53 -32.42 -8.61 -2.79
C ARG A 53 -33.30 -9.51 -3.63
N GLU A 54 -34.17 -8.96 -4.47
CA GLU A 54 -35.01 -9.71 -5.39
C GLU A 54 -34.20 -10.51 -6.42
N LEU A 55 -33.05 -9.97 -6.86
CA LEU A 55 -32.08 -10.69 -7.69
C LEU A 55 -31.32 -11.80 -6.93
N GLY A 56 -31.31 -11.79 -5.59
CA GLY A 56 -30.64 -12.79 -4.77
C GLY A 56 -29.40 -12.30 -4.05
N ALA A 57 -29.09 -10.99 -4.08
CA ALA A 57 -27.98 -10.42 -3.31
C ALA A 57 -28.30 -10.36 -1.82
N THR A 58 -27.29 -10.61 -0.99
CA THR A 58 -27.35 -10.25 0.43
C THR A 58 -27.02 -8.76 0.57
N VAL A 59 -27.94 -7.98 1.14
CA VAL A 59 -27.72 -6.55 1.38
C VAL A 59 -27.48 -6.33 2.86
N VAL A 60 -26.24 -5.94 3.23
CA VAL A 60 -25.84 -5.52 4.57
C VAL A 60 -25.88 -4.00 4.63
N ARG A 61 -26.42 -3.42 5.73
CA ARG A 61 -26.64 -1.97 5.80
C ARG A 61 -25.95 -1.36 7.01
N HIS A 62 -25.28 -0.22 6.80
CA HIS A 62 -24.81 0.67 7.85
C HIS A 62 -25.91 1.69 8.22
N GLU A 63 -25.93 2.12 9.47
CA GLU A 63 -26.86 3.17 9.93
C GLU A 63 -26.56 4.54 9.33
N ARG A 64 -25.29 4.78 8.96
CA ARG A 64 -24.77 6.03 8.35
C ARG A 64 -23.58 5.72 7.47
N ASN A 65 -23.23 6.65 6.60
CA ASN A 65 -22.01 6.56 5.79
C ASN A 65 -20.76 6.47 6.69
N ARG A 66 -19.98 5.41 6.49
CA ARG A 66 -18.74 5.12 7.22
C ARG A 66 -17.52 5.16 6.30
N GLY A 67 -17.75 5.20 4.98
CA GLY A 67 -16.73 5.24 3.93
C GLY A 67 -16.53 3.89 3.25
N LYS A 68 -16.01 3.97 2.02
CA LYS A 68 -15.83 2.80 1.13
C LYS A 68 -15.02 1.67 1.78
N GLY A 69 -13.94 2.02 2.50
CA GLY A 69 -13.10 1.03 3.20
C GLY A 69 -13.88 0.29 4.29
N GLU A 70 -14.70 0.98 5.08
CA GLU A 70 -15.54 0.34 6.10
C GLU A 70 -16.62 -0.56 5.48
N ALA A 71 -17.19 -0.14 4.34
CA ALA A 71 -18.15 -0.97 3.62
C ALA A 71 -17.49 -2.25 3.09
N LEU A 72 -16.28 -2.16 2.54
CA LEU A 72 -15.50 -3.32 2.09
C LEU A 72 -15.20 -4.27 3.27
N LYS A 73 -14.69 -3.75 4.40
CA LYS A 73 -14.42 -4.54 5.61
C LYS A 73 -15.67 -5.27 6.11
N THR A 74 -16.80 -4.58 6.13
CA THR A 74 -18.09 -5.19 6.50
C THR A 74 -18.46 -6.34 5.57
N GLY A 75 -18.29 -6.15 4.26
CA GLY A 75 -18.50 -7.20 3.26
C GLY A 75 -17.56 -8.39 3.43
N PHE A 76 -16.28 -8.15 3.71
CA PHE A 76 -15.28 -9.20 3.97
C PHE A 76 -15.60 -9.99 5.24
N ALA A 77 -15.89 -9.29 6.33
CA ALA A 77 -16.27 -9.91 7.59
C ALA A 77 -17.52 -10.76 7.42
N PHE A 78 -18.54 -10.27 6.71
CA PHE A 78 -19.75 -11.02 6.41
C PHE A 78 -19.45 -12.26 5.56
N ALA A 79 -18.67 -12.10 4.47
CA ALA A 79 -18.29 -13.22 3.59
C ALA A 79 -17.57 -14.33 4.37
N ALA A 80 -16.73 -13.97 5.34
CA ALA A 80 -16.00 -14.93 6.17
C ALA A 80 -16.89 -15.78 7.10
N THR A 81 -18.14 -15.32 7.38
CA THR A 81 -19.10 -16.07 8.20
C THR A 81 -19.92 -17.09 7.43
N LEU A 82 -19.88 -17.05 6.11
CA LEU A 82 -20.70 -17.92 5.26
C LEU A 82 -20.27 -19.38 5.31
N THR A 83 -21.19 -20.28 5.10
CA THR A 83 -20.95 -21.73 5.03
C THR A 83 -21.53 -22.30 3.71
N PRO A 84 -20.73 -22.86 2.81
CA PRO A 84 -19.27 -22.99 2.92
C PRO A 84 -18.56 -21.64 2.88
N ARG A 85 -17.43 -21.53 3.59
CA ARG A 85 -16.62 -20.32 3.59
C ARG A 85 -16.03 -20.09 2.19
N PRO A 86 -16.19 -18.91 1.59
CA PRO A 86 -15.56 -18.59 0.31
C PRO A 86 -14.03 -18.70 0.35
N ALA A 87 -13.42 -19.12 -0.75
CA ALA A 87 -11.96 -19.17 -0.89
C ALA A 87 -11.33 -17.77 -1.01
N GLY A 88 -12.11 -16.81 -1.48
CA GLY A 88 -11.71 -15.42 -1.61
C GLY A 88 -12.89 -14.50 -1.88
N VAL A 89 -12.59 -13.22 -2.03
CA VAL A 89 -13.57 -12.18 -2.36
C VAL A 89 -13.11 -11.37 -3.57
N VAL A 90 -14.05 -10.96 -4.40
CA VAL A 90 -13.83 -9.94 -5.44
C VAL A 90 -14.57 -8.68 -5.01
N CYS A 91 -13.90 -7.54 -5.09
CA CYS A 91 -14.49 -6.22 -4.89
C CYS A 91 -14.77 -5.59 -6.25
N ALA A 92 -15.92 -4.95 -6.41
CA ALA A 92 -16.25 -4.15 -7.59
C ALA A 92 -17.02 -2.89 -7.15
N ASP A 93 -16.86 -1.79 -7.90
CA ASP A 93 -17.61 -0.56 -7.66
C ASP A 93 -19.04 -0.67 -8.24
N ASP A 94 -19.98 0.11 -7.71
CA ASP A 94 -21.40 0.08 -8.08
C ASP A 94 -21.75 0.97 -9.28
N ASP A 95 -20.77 1.64 -9.90
CA ASP A 95 -20.94 2.66 -10.92
C ASP A 95 -20.83 2.14 -12.37
N CYS A 96 -20.77 0.83 -12.58
CA CYS A 96 -20.57 0.15 -13.87
C CYS A 96 -19.28 0.52 -14.62
N ARG A 97 -18.30 1.16 -14.00
CA ARG A 97 -16.96 1.30 -14.58
C ARG A 97 -16.22 -0.03 -14.66
N HIS A 98 -16.62 -0.98 -13.82
CA HIS A 98 -16.21 -2.37 -13.88
C HIS A 98 -17.28 -3.17 -14.63
N LEU A 99 -16.98 -3.58 -15.87
CA LEU A 99 -17.93 -4.36 -16.66
C LEU A 99 -18.13 -5.76 -16.05
N PRO A 100 -19.32 -6.35 -16.15
CA PRO A 100 -19.59 -7.71 -15.63
C PRO A 100 -18.60 -8.76 -16.14
N LYS A 101 -18.15 -8.66 -17.40
CA LYS A 101 -17.13 -9.56 -17.98
C LYS A 101 -15.78 -9.45 -17.27
N ASP A 102 -15.41 -8.25 -16.83
CA ASP A 102 -14.12 -7.95 -16.16
C ASP A 102 -14.16 -8.45 -14.72
N VAL A 103 -15.29 -8.26 -14.02
CA VAL A 103 -15.55 -8.85 -12.70
C VAL A 103 -15.43 -10.37 -12.74
N LEU A 104 -16.02 -11.02 -13.74
CA LEU A 104 -15.90 -12.46 -13.95
C LEU A 104 -14.45 -12.89 -14.27
N ALA A 105 -13.70 -12.07 -15.01
CA ALA A 105 -12.31 -12.37 -15.34
C ALA A 105 -11.42 -12.35 -14.08
N VAL A 106 -11.58 -11.34 -13.21
CA VAL A 106 -10.85 -11.26 -11.94
C VAL A 106 -11.24 -12.41 -11.01
N GLY A 107 -12.52 -12.75 -10.92
CA GLY A 107 -12.98 -13.90 -10.13
C GLY A 107 -12.39 -15.23 -10.61
N ARG A 108 -12.29 -15.43 -11.92
CA ARG A 108 -11.62 -16.63 -12.49
C ARG A 108 -10.14 -16.64 -12.21
N ALA A 109 -9.45 -15.51 -12.34
CA ALA A 109 -8.03 -15.40 -12.04
C ALA A 109 -7.75 -15.73 -10.58
N LEU A 110 -8.54 -15.21 -9.64
CA LEU A 110 -8.43 -15.54 -8.22
C LEU A 110 -8.69 -17.03 -7.95
N ASN A 111 -9.63 -17.65 -8.66
CA ASN A 111 -9.89 -19.09 -8.51
C ASN A 111 -8.74 -19.95 -9.03
N LEU A 112 -8.00 -19.48 -10.04
CA LEU A 112 -6.82 -20.17 -10.57
C LEU A 112 -5.59 -19.99 -9.69
N ASP A 113 -5.45 -18.84 -9.06
CA ASP A 113 -4.35 -18.54 -8.14
C ASP A 113 -4.91 -17.89 -6.86
N PRO A 114 -5.43 -18.71 -5.93
CA PRO A 114 -6.11 -18.24 -4.73
C PRO A 114 -5.16 -17.67 -3.66
N GLY A 115 -3.85 -17.71 -3.88
CA GLY A 115 -2.84 -17.12 -2.99
C GLY A 115 -2.44 -15.70 -3.33
N SER A 116 -2.86 -15.16 -4.47
CA SER A 116 -2.45 -13.85 -4.97
C SER A 116 -3.55 -12.79 -4.84
N LEU A 117 -3.13 -11.53 -4.70
CA LEU A 117 -4.02 -10.37 -4.85
C LEU A 117 -4.18 -10.06 -6.35
N MET A 118 -5.36 -10.32 -6.90
CA MET A 118 -5.68 -10.06 -8.29
C MET A 118 -6.15 -8.61 -8.48
N LEU A 119 -5.55 -7.90 -9.43
CA LEU A 119 -5.89 -6.51 -9.76
C LEU A 119 -6.48 -6.44 -11.16
N GLY A 120 -7.66 -5.83 -11.30
CA GLY A 120 -8.19 -5.44 -12.61
C GLY A 120 -7.42 -4.20 -13.09
N CYS A 121 -6.57 -4.35 -14.11
CA CYS A 121 -5.71 -3.30 -14.59
C CYS A 121 -6.17 -2.76 -15.94
N ARG A 122 -6.37 -1.44 -16.01
CA ARG A 122 -6.69 -0.72 -17.25
C ARG A 122 -5.43 -0.51 -18.08
N ASP A 123 -5.55 -0.58 -19.39
CA ASP A 123 -4.44 -0.25 -20.30
C ASP A 123 -4.38 1.27 -20.51
N PHE A 124 -3.51 1.92 -19.76
CA PHE A 124 -3.31 3.37 -19.85
C PHE A 124 -2.55 3.81 -21.10
N SER A 125 -2.04 2.89 -21.92
CA SER A 125 -1.43 3.23 -23.22
C SER A 125 -2.46 3.41 -24.33
N ALA A 126 -3.72 3.05 -24.09
CA ALA A 126 -4.81 3.17 -25.05
C ALA A 126 -5.10 4.65 -25.38
N PRO A 127 -5.29 4.98 -26.69
CA PRO A 127 -5.43 6.37 -27.15
C PRO A 127 -6.71 7.08 -26.63
N GLU A 128 -7.68 6.32 -26.16
CA GLU A 128 -8.94 6.83 -25.61
C GLU A 128 -8.78 7.44 -24.21
N ILE A 129 -7.65 7.18 -23.53
CA ILE A 129 -7.41 7.66 -22.17
C ILE A 129 -6.86 9.08 -22.20
N PRO A 130 -7.49 10.03 -21.46
CA PRO A 130 -6.99 11.40 -21.39
C PRO A 130 -5.55 11.46 -20.87
N PRO A 131 -4.68 12.31 -21.48
CA PRO A 131 -3.26 12.44 -21.08
C PRO A 131 -3.08 12.76 -19.58
N LEU A 132 -3.98 13.51 -18.99
CA LEU A 132 -3.97 13.83 -17.56
C LEU A 132 -4.18 12.59 -16.70
N THR A 133 -5.08 11.70 -17.09
CA THR A 133 -5.35 10.42 -16.39
C THR A 133 -4.13 9.49 -16.50
N HIS A 134 -3.51 9.42 -17.68
CA HIS A 134 -2.26 8.69 -17.86
C HIS A 134 -1.15 9.22 -16.95
N PHE A 135 -0.95 10.54 -16.91
CA PHE A 135 0.06 11.18 -16.06
C PHE A 135 -0.23 10.95 -14.57
N ALA A 136 -1.50 11.07 -14.15
CA ALA A 136 -1.90 10.80 -12.77
C ALA A 136 -1.62 9.35 -12.36
N ASN A 137 -1.93 8.36 -13.23
CA ASN A 137 -1.58 6.96 -12.96
C ASN A 137 -0.07 6.75 -12.88
N LEU A 138 0.72 7.38 -13.75
CA LEU A 138 2.18 7.30 -13.71
C LEU A 138 2.73 7.83 -12.38
N CYS A 139 2.22 8.97 -11.90
CA CYS A 139 2.64 9.56 -10.63
C CYS A 139 2.27 8.65 -9.44
N THR A 140 1.04 8.10 -9.42
CA THR A 140 0.61 7.20 -8.34
C THR A 140 1.36 5.88 -8.36
N ARG A 141 1.61 5.29 -9.52
CA ARG A 141 2.48 4.09 -9.66
C ARG A 141 3.88 4.34 -9.12
N LEU A 142 4.49 5.49 -9.50
CA LEU A 142 5.81 5.86 -9.01
C LEU A 142 5.79 6.03 -7.47
N ALA A 143 4.78 6.69 -6.92
CA ALA A 143 4.64 6.87 -5.47
C ALA A 143 4.47 5.52 -4.75
N VAL A 144 3.56 4.65 -5.23
CA VAL A 144 3.34 3.32 -4.67
C VAL A 144 4.62 2.47 -4.76
N HIS A 145 5.31 2.52 -5.89
CA HIS A 145 6.60 1.83 -6.03
C HIS A 145 7.66 2.39 -5.07
N LEU A 146 7.80 3.72 -4.98
CA LEU A 146 8.82 4.34 -4.13
C LEU A 146 8.55 4.12 -2.64
N PHE A 147 7.32 4.26 -2.19
CA PHE A 147 6.99 4.23 -0.76
C PHE A 147 6.59 2.84 -0.26
N CYS A 148 5.86 2.06 -1.05
CA CYS A 148 5.37 0.74 -0.65
C CYS A 148 6.17 -0.44 -1.24
N GLY A 149 6.94 -0.24 -2.32
CA GLY A 149 7.67 -1.32 -3.00
C GLY A 149 6.88 -2.01 -4.12
N VAL A 150 5.58 -1.78 -4.20
CA VAL A 150 4.64 -2.45 -5.11
C VAL A 150 4.91 -2.08 -6.57
N GLN A 151 4.91 -3.07 -7.46
CA GLN A 151 5.09 -2.92 -8.90
C GLN A 151 3.86 -3.47 -9.63
N VAL A 152 2.92 -2.58 -9.95
CA VAL A 152 1.69 -2.92 -10.67
C VAL A 152 1.38 -1.87 -11.73
N SER A 153 0.61 -2.25 -12.76
CA SER A 153 0.32 -1.35 -13.89
C SER A 153 -0.80 -0.35 -13.59
N ASP A 154 -1.74 -0.69 -12.71
CA ASP A 154 -2.82 0.17 -12.25
C ASP A 154 -2.99 0.08 -10.73
N THR A 155 -2.76 1.20 -10.04
CA THR A 155 -2.88 1.29 -8.59
C THR A 155 -4.22 1.82 -8.11
N GLN A 156 -5.06 2.31 -9.03
CA GLN A 156 -6.29 3.05 -8.73
C GLN A 156 -7.57 2.27 -9.02
N SER A 157 -7.47 1.04 -9.56
CA SER A 157 -8.62 0.20 -9.81
C SER A 157 -9.20 -0.35 -8.51
N GLY A 158 -10.52 -0.21 -8.32
CA GLY A 158 -11.27 -0.83 -7.23
C GLY A 158 -11.64 -2.30 -7.50
N LEU A 159 -11.46 -2.80 -8.74
CA LEU A 159 -11.73 -4.19 -9.09
C LEU A 159 -10.56 -5.07 -8.64
N ARG A 160 -10.75 -5.79 -7.56
CA ARG A 160 -9.70 -6.60 -6.93
C ARG A 160 -10.23 -7.94 -6.46
N GLY A 161 -9.41 -8.98 -6.58
CA GLY A 161 -9.68 -10.30 -6.04
C GLY A 161 -8.71 -10.60 -4.91
N LEU A 162 -9.21 -10.92 -3.72
CA LEU A 162 -8.40 -11.17 -2.51
C LEU A 162 -8.57 -12.60 -2.03
N PRO A 163 -7.48 -13.28 -1.59
CA PRO A 163 -7.59 -14.46 -0.75
C PRO A 163 -8.43 -14.17 0.50
N MET A 164 -9.28 -15.11 0.94
CA MET A 164 -10.17 -14.86 2.08
C MET A 164 -9.42 -14.54 3.37
N ASP A 165 -8.30 -15.18 3.65
CA ASP A 165 -7.53 -14.90 4.86
C ASP A 165 -6.92 -13.50 4.83
N PHE A 166 -6.51 -13.02 3.66
CA PHE A 166 -6.06 -11.65 3.50
C PHE A 166 -7.21 -10.64 3.63
N ALA A 167 -8.38 -10.94 3.06
CA ALA A 167 -9.57 -10.09 3.22
C ALA A 167 -9.97 -9.94 4.69
N VAL A 168 -9.90 -11.03 5.49
CA VAL A 168 -10.14 -10.99 6.94
C VAL A 168 -9.06 -10.16 7.65
N HIS A 169 -7.79 -10.35 7.29
CA HIS A 169 -6.70 -9.52 7.84
C HIS A 169 -6.92 -8.04 7.59
N MET A 170 -7.37 -7.67 6.39
CA MET A 170 -7.68 -6.27 6.04
C MET A 170 -8.86 -5.67 6.85
N CYS A 171 -9.66 -6.47 7.56
CA CYS A 171 -10.69 -5.92 8.44
C CYS A 171 -10.11 -5.20 9.67
N GLU A 172 -8.84 -5.45 10.02
CA GLU A 172 -8.12 -4.80 11.13
C GLU A 172 -7.48 -3.45 10.72
N GLU A 173 -7.49 -3.13 9.41
CA GLU A 173 -6.88 -1.89 8.88
C GLU A 173 -7.66 -0.65 9.34
N GLU A 174 -6.95 0.40 9.73
CA GLU A 174 -7.57 1.65 10.23
C GLU A 174 -8.19 2.50 9.12
N ALA A 175 -7.68 2.40 7.89
CA ALA A 175 -8.18 3.14 6.74
C ALA A 175 -9.67 2.85 6.49
N ALA A 176 -10.49 3.89 6.37
CA ALA A 176 -11.96 3.78 6.29
C ALA A 176 -12.52 4.24 4.93
N GLY A 177 -11.80 5.10 4.20
CA GLY A 177 -12.24 5.70 2.93
C GLY A 177 -11.57 5.09 1.70
N PHE A 178 -11.33 5.93 0.70
CA PHE A 178 -10.64 5.54 -0.54
C PHE A 178 -9.17 5.14 -0.33
N GLU A 179 -8.56 5.61 0.75
CA GLU A 179 -7.20 5.24 1.14
C GLU A 179 -7.06 3.76 1.50
N PHE A 180 -8.15 3.06 1.81
CA PHE A 180 -8.17 1.63 2.11
C PHE A 180 -7.61 0.79 0.94
N GLU A 181 -7.89 1.19 -0.29
CA GLU A 181 -7.36 0.50 -1.47
C GLU A 181 -5.83 0.64 -1.60
N ALA A 182 -5.28 1.79 -1.20
CA ALA A 182 -3.83 1.99 -1.15
C ALA A 182 -3.19 1.21 0.01
N ALA A 183 -3.85 1.19 1.18
CA ALA A 183 -3.43 0.38 2.32
C ALA A 183 -3.40 -1.12 1.99
N MET A 184 -4.37 -1.60 1.22
CA MET A 184 -4.44 -2.99 0.76
C MET A 184 -3.22 -3.39 -0.10
N LEU A 185 -2.76 -2.51 -1.01
CA LEU A 185 -1.55 -2.76 -1.81
C LEU A 185 -0.30 -2.80 -0.93
N ALA A 186 -0.17 -1.84 -0.01
CA ALA A 186 0.97 -1.76 0.89
C ALA A 186 1.03 -2.96 1.84
N GLU A 187 -0.13 -3.42 2.34
CA GLU A 187 -0.22 -4.56 3.23
C GLU A 187 0.03 -5.90 2.52
N ALA A 188 -0.45 -6.06 1.28
CA ALA A 188 -0.17 -7.25 0.47
C ALA A 188 1.33 -7.41 0.23
N GLU A 189 2.04 -6.34 -0.13
CA GLU A 189 3.49 -6.35 -0.29
C GLU A 189 4.20 -6.69 1.02
N ARG A 190 3.78 -6.09 2.14
CA ARG A 190 4.36 -6.34 3.48
C ARG A 190 4.15 -7.78 3.93
N SER A 191 3.00 -8.35 3.60
CA SER A 191 2.65 -9.74 3.92
C SER A 191 3.23 -10.77 2.94
N GLY A 192 3.91 -10.31 1.88
CA GLY A 192 4.50 -11.16 0.85
C GLY A 192 3.47 -11.86 -0.04
N ILE A 193 2.28 -11.24 -0.20
CA ILE A 193 1.23 -11.75 -1.08
C ILE A 193 1.56 -11.35 -2.52
N PRO A 194 1.67 -12.32 -3.45
CA PRO A 194 1.94 -12.03 -4.85
C PRO A 194 0.82 -11.21 -5.49
N PHE A 195 1.17 -10.42 -6.50
CA PHE A 195 0.22 -9.67 -7.31
C PHE A 195 -0.03 -10.36 -8.65
N GLY A 196 -1.29 -10.53 -9.01
CA GLY A 196 -1.72 -10.91 -10.35
C GLY A 196 -2.44 -9.75 -11.04
N GLU A 197 -2.21 -9.55 -12.34
CA GLU A 197 -2.87 -8.50 -13.11
C GLU A 197 -3.82 -9.10 -14.15
N VAL A 198 -5.04 -8.58 -14.22
CA VAL A 198 -6.06 -8.96 -15.18
C VAL A 198 -6.43 -7.73 -16.00
N GLY A 199 -6.20 -7.76 -17.30
CA GLY A 199 -6.59 -6.66 -18.20
C GLY A 199 -8.10 -6.42 -18.19
N ILE A 200 -8.52 -5.18 -17.92
CA ILE A 200 -9.92 -4.76 -17.91
C ILE A 200 -10.16 -3.58 -18.85
N ALA A 201 -11.40 -3.39 -19.24
CA ALA A 201 -11.79 -2.26 -20.10
C ALA A 201 -11.66 -0.93 -19.34
N TYR A 202 -11.24 0.12 -20.05
CA TYR A 202 -11.39 1.49 -19.58
C TYR A 202 -12.79 1.99 -19.98
N VAL A 203 -13.64 2.26 -18.99
CA VAL A 203 -14.98 2.82 -19.22
C VAL A 203 -14.95 4.29 -18.84
N ASN A 204 -15.16 5.16 -19.81
CA ASN A 204 -15.36 6.59 -19.60
C ASN A 204 -16.81 6.93 -19.89
N ASP A 205 -17.63 7.08 -18.87
CA ASP A 205 -19.01 7.51 -18.99
C ASP A 205 -19.12 8.98 -18.58
N PRO A 206 -19.25 9.91 -19.54
CA PRO A 206 -19.42 11.33 -19.26
C PRO A 206 -20.72 11.67 -18.50
N ALA A 207 -21.72 10.78 -18.55
CA ALA A 207 -22.99 10.92 -17.85
C ALA A 207 -22.96 10.34 -16.43
N ALA A 208 -21.87 9.67 -16.05
CA ALA A 208 -21.73 9.15 -14.69
C ALA A 208 -21.69 10.31 -13.70
N PRO A 209 -22.42 10.23 -12.55
CA PRO A 209 -22.28 11.21 -11.50
C PRO A 209 -20.82 11.29 -11.07
N LEU A 210 -20.43 12.49 -10.65
CA LEU A 210 -19.09 12.70 -10.09
C LEU A 210 -18.91 11.73 -8.93
N SER A 211 -17.82 10.98 -8.97
CA SER A 211 -17.42 10.11 -7.86
C SER A 211 -17.43 10.93 -6.56
N GLU A 212 -17.83 10.35 -5.44
CA GLU A 212 -17.71 10.97 -4.12
C GLU A 212 -16.25 11.24 -3.70
N PHE A 213 -15.31 10.83 -4.52
CA PHE A 213 -13.89 11.10 -4.35
C PHE A 213 -13.63 12.62 -4.32
N ARG A 214 -13.14 13.09 -3.19
CA ARG A 214 -12.75 14.49 -2.98
C ARG A 214 -11.30 14.67 -3.43
N PRO A 215 -11.02 15.27 -4.61
CA PRO A 215 -9.69 15.18 -5.25
C PRO A 215 -8.53 15.58 -4.35
N VAL A 216 -8.68 16.61 -3.53
CA VAL A 216 -7.61 17.08 -2.64
C VAL A 216 -7.53 16.24 -1.37
N VAL A 217 -8.66 16.07 -0.67
CA VAL A 217 -8.68 15.42 0.65
C VAL A 217 -8.32 13.95 0.55
N ASP A 218 -8.92 13.22 -0.40
CA ASP A 218 -8.70 11.79 -0.53
C ASP A 218 -7.32 11.50 -1.15
N THR A 219 -6.82 12.36 -2.06
CA THR A 219 -5.43 12.24 -2.53
C THR A 219 -4.44 12.43 -1.38
N VAL A 220 -4.65 13.40 -0.48
CA VAL A 220 -3.77 13.58 0.68
C VAL A 220 -3.83 12.37 1.62
N ARG A 221 -5.02 11.79 1.85
CA ARG A 221 -5.16 10.57 2.65
C ARG A 221 -4.45 9.37 2.02
N ILE A 222 -4.63 9.17 0.73
CA ILE A 222 -3.94 8.11 -0.03
C ILE A 222 -2.42 8.29 0.07
N LEU A 223 -1.92 9.51 -0.16
CA LEU A 223 -0.50 9.80 -0.03
C LEU A 223 0.00 9.60 1.42
N ALA A 224 -0.80 9.95 2.42
CA ALA A 224 -0.43 9.74 3.83
C ALA A 224 -0.21 8.25 4.14
N VAL A 225 -1.10 7.36 3.68
CA VAL A 225 -0.92 5.90 3.82
C VAL A 225 0.33 5.42 3.10
N MET A 226 0.56 5.86 1.86
CA MET A 226 1.74 5.47 1.09
C MET A 226 3.04 5.94 1.73
N VAL A 227 3.04 7.14 2.30
CA VAL A 227 4.22 7.77 2.90
C VAL A 227 4.44 7.30 4.34
N GLU A 228 3.46 6.68 4.98
CA GLU A 228 3.55 6.29 6.40
C GLU A 228 4.77 5.41 6.70
N LEU A 229 5.03 4.39 5.90
CA LEU A 229 6.18 3.51 6.06
C LEU A 229 7.49 4.29 5.92
N PHE A 230 7.56 5.15 4.91
CA PHE A 230 8.71 6.03 4.70
C PHE A 230 8.86 7.06 5.83
N ALA A 231 7.76 7.64 6.31
CA ALA A 231 7.78 8.57 7.44
C ALA A 231 8.28 7.90 8.73
N LYS A 232 7.80 6.69 9.02
CA LYS A 232 8.33 5.88 10.15
C LYS A 232 9.82 5.64 10.02
N TYR A 233 10.30 5.31 8.82
CA TYR A 233 11.72 5.14 8.54
C TYR A 233 12.50 6.45 8.73
N ALA A 234 12.00 7.56 8.19
CA ALA A 234 12.64 8.88 8.30
C ALA A 234 12.74 9.34 9.76
N LEU A 235 11.66 9.20 10.52
CA LEU A 235 11.63 9.51 11.96
C LEU A 235 12.61 8.63 12.74
N SER A 236 12.68 7.33 12.45
CA SER A 236 13.65 6.42 13.03
C SER A 236 15.09 6.88 12.75
N SER A 237 15.37 7.31 11.51
CA SER A 237 16.69 7.77 11.10
C SER A 237 17.10 9.07 11.80
N VAL A 238 16.16 10.04 11.91
CA VAL A 238 16.38 11.29 12.64
C VAL A 238 16.62 11.01 14.14
N PHE A 239 15.80 10.16 14.73
CA PHE A 239 15.97 9.74 16.13
C PHE A 239 17.36 9.14 16.37
N CYS A 240 17.81 8.22 15.51
CA CYS A 240 19.11 7.59 15.65
C CYS A 240 20.27 8.55 15.40
N TYR A 241 20.09 9.54 14.53
CA TYR A 241 21.07 10.62 14.34
C TYR A 241 21.23 11.47 15.61
N VAL A 242 20.13 11.88 16.23
CA VAL A 242 20.15 12.62 17.50
C VAL A 242 20.77 11.77 18.60
N LEU A 243 20.42 10.49 18.68
CA LEU A 243 21.01 9.54 19.63
C LEU A 243 22.53 9.43 19.45
N ASP A 244 23.01 9.29 18.22
CA ASP A 244 24.43 9.23 17.88
C ASP A 244 25.17 10.48 18.39
N PHE A 245 24.61 11.66 18.11
CA PHE A 245 25.19 12.93 18.54
C PHE A 245 25.21 13.10 20.06
N VAL A 246 24.11 12.78 20.73
CA VAL A 246 24.02 12.86 22.21
C VAL A 246 25.03 11.89 22.89
N LEU A 247 25.07 10.64 22.39
CA LEU A 247 26.01 9.64 22.90
C LEU A 247 27.49 10.10 22.70
N PHE A 248 27.78 10.61 21.49
CA PHE A 248 29.10 11.14 21.21
C PHE A 248 29.49 12.27 22.21
N ALA A 249 28.60 13.25 22.40
CA ALA A 249 28.82 14.38 23.29
C ALA A 249 29.02 13.92 24.76
N LEU A 250 28.22 12.98 25.23
CA LEU A 250 28.35 12.39 26.57
C LEU A 250 29.68 11.64 26.73
N LEU A 251 30.00 10.77 25.75
CA LEU A 251 31.29 10.03 25.79
C LEU A 251 32.49 10.95 25.77
N MET A 252 32.45 12.01 24.94
CA MET A 252 33.54 13.02 24.94
C MET A 252 33.73 13.70 26.30
N ARG A 253 32.61 13.97 27.01
CA ARG A 253 32.68 14.55 28.36
C ARG A 253 33.33 13.62 29.37
N PHE A 254 33.08 12.30 29.30
CA PHE A 254 33.63 11.33 30.26
C PHE A 254 34.96 10.75 29.84
N LEU A 255 35.22 10.57 28.55
CA LEU A 255 36.45 9.94 28.03
C LEU A 255 37.46 10.94 27.51
N GLY A 256 37.13 12.22 27.38
CA GLY A 256 37.99 13.24 26.85
C GLY A 256 39.30 13.41 27.67
N ALA A 257 39.17 13.52 29.00
CA ALA A 257 40.31 13.66 29.88
C ALA A 257 41.15 12.37 29.98
N PRO A 258 40.58 11.16 30.17
CA PRO A 258 41.40 9.94 30.32
C PRO A 258 42.02 9.43 29.01
N LEU A 259 41.43 9.69 27.83
CA LEU A 259 41.92 9.16 26.55
C LEU A 259 42.61 10.20 25.65
N GLY A 260 42.59 11.48 26.01
CA GLY A 260 43.23 12.55 25.23
C GLY A 260 42.77 12.52 23.73
N ALA A 261 43.74 12.51 22.81
CA ALA A 261 43.47 12.52 21.37
C ALA A 261 42.69 11.29 20.86
N ALA A 262 42.76 10.13 21.51
CA ALA A 262 42.02 8.94 21.15
C ALA A 262 40.53 9.02 21.51
N SER A 263 40.12 9.93 22.37
CA SER A 263 38.75 10.10 22.86
C SER A 263 37.75 10.33 21.72
N ILE A 264 38.11 11.10 20.72
CA ILE A 264 37.26 11.39 19.56
C ILE A 264 36.93 10.10 18.82
N THR A 265 37.93 9.30 18.47
CA THR A 265 37.75 8.07 17.71
C THR A 265 36.96 7.05 18.52
N VAL A 266 37.32 6.84 19.80
CA VAL A 266 36.62 5.88 20.67
C VAL A 266 35.17 6.28 20.87
N SER A 267 34.88 7.55 21.17
CA SER A 267 33.52 8.06 21.36
C SER A 267 32.69 7.95 20.09
N THR A 268 33.25 8.26 18.91
CA THR A 268 32.59 8.12 17.63
C THR A 268 32.22 6.65 17.35
N VAL A 269 33.17 5.72 17.55
CA VAL A 269 32.90 4.29 17.27
C VAL A 269 31.83 3.74 18.19
N ILE A 270 31.90 4.04 19.50
CA ILE A 270 30.90 3.55 20.45
C ILE A 270 29.53 4.14 20.15
N ALA A 271 29.42 5.46 19.95
CA ALA A 271 28.17 6.11 19.62
C ALA A 271 27.54 5.52 18.33
N ARG A 272 28.38 5.31 17.30
CA ARG A 272 27.94 4.74 16.01
C ARG A 272 27.47 3.30 16.14
N ILE A 273 28.12 2.44 16.92
CA ILE A 273 27.68 1.05 17.14
C ILE A 273 26.32 1.04 17.84
N ILE A 274 26.14 1.84 18.88
CA ILE A 274 24.88 1.90 19.63
C ILE A 274 23.76 2.47 18.75
N SER A 275 24.01 3.56 18.05
CA SER A 275 23.05 4.21 17.16
C SER A 275 22.64 3.28 16.01
N ALA A 276 23.59 2.61 15.34
CA ALA A 276 23.30 1.67 14.26
C ALA A 276 22.53 0.43 14.76
N GLY A 277 22.88 -0.11 15.92
CA GLY A 277 22.14 -1.21 16.54
C GLY A 277 20.70 -0.81 16.89
N THR A 278 20.52 0.41 17.40
CA THR A 278 19.18 0.97 17.68
C THR A 278 18.38 1.16 16.40
N ASN A 279 18.99 1.73 15.34
CA ASN A 279 18.34 1.92 14.04
C ASN A 279 17.90 0.58 13.45
N PHE A 280 18.77 -0.44 13.47
CA PHE A 280 18.39 -1.79 13.05
C PHE A 280 17.20 -2.33 13.84
N ALA A 281 17.22 -2.20 15.18
CA ALA A 281 16.16 -2.73 16.04
C ALA A 281 14.81 -2.01 15.82
N VAL A 282 14.83 -0.68 15.67
CA VAL A 282 13.64 0.14 15.43
C VAL A 282 13.08 -0.14 14.03
N ASN A 283 13.92 -0.09 12.99
CA ASN A 283 13.48 -0.34 11.62
C ASN A 283 12.91 -1.75 11.48
N ARG A 284 13.59 -2.75 12.05
CA ARG A 284 13.10 -4.12 12.05
C ARG A 284 11.69 -4.27 12.67
N ARG A 285 11.49 -3.69 13.87
CA ARG A 285 10.24 -3.89 14.64
C ARG A 285 9.12 -2.95 14.25
N LYS A 286 9.44 -1.66 14.06
CA LYS A 286 8.45 -0.57 13.94
C LYS A 286 8.22 -0.12 12.52
N VAL A 287 9.20 -0.34 11.61
CA VAL A 287 9.10 0.08 10.21
C VAL A 287 8.74 -1.10 9.32
N PHE A 288 9.54 -2.18 9.35
CA PHE A 288 9.41 -3.29 8.39
C PHE A 288 8.76 -4.57 8.97
N GLY A 289 8.44 -4.63 10.28
CA GLY A 289 7.79 -5.77 10.90
C GLY A 289 8.54 -7.11 10.82
N ALA A 290 9.86 -7.08 10.60
CA ALA A 290 10.64 -8.27 10.27
C ALA A 290 11.19 -9.02 11.51
N GLY A 291 11.34 -10.35 11.40
CA GLY A 291 11.97 -11.17 12.43
C GLY A 291 13.49 -10.97 12.56
N VAL A 292 14.10 -11.46 13.64
CA VAL A 292 15.57 -11.47 13.81
C VAL A 292 16.20 -12.62 13.04
N SER A 293 17.24 -12.35 12.23
CA SER A 293 18.11 -13.39 11.68
C SER A 293 19.52 -12.87 11.52
N ALA A 294 20.53 -13.75 11.67
CA ALA A 294 21.92 -13.40 11.45
C ALA A 294 22.17 -12.86 10.03
N ARG A 295 21.44 -13.39 9.04
CA ARG A 295 21.51 -12.92 7.65
C ARG A 295 21.06 -11.45 7.52
N ARG A 296 19.96 -11.05 8.19
CA ARG A 296 19.47 -9.68 8.18
C ARG A 296 20.45 -8.72 8.85
N ILE A 297 21.06 -9.14 9.96
CA ILE A 297 22.10 -8.35 10.64
C ILE A 297 23.29 -8.15 9.71
N ALA A 298 23.79 -9.22 9.09
CA ALA A 298 24.93 -9.15 8.17
C ALA A 298 24.63 -8.24 6.95
N ARG A 299 23.46 -8.37 6.35
CA ARG A 299 22.99 -7.51 5.24
C ARG A 299 22.92 -6.05 5.67
N TYR A 300 22.40 -5.75 6.86
CA TYR A 300 22.33 -4.38 7.39
C TYR A 300 23.71 -3.77 7.59
N VAL A 301 24.64 -4.51 8.20
CA VAL A 301 26.03 -4.04 8.42
C VAL A 301 26.71 -3.78 7.07
N PHE A 302 26.57 -4.71 6.11
CA PHE A 302 27.13 -4.56 4.76
C PHE A 302 26.56 -3.33 4.04
N LEU A 303 25.23 -3.14 4.09
CA LEU A 303 24.56 -1.97 3.51
C LEU A 303 25.04 -0.68 4.14
N SER A 304 25.15 -0.63 5.47
CA SER A 304 25.61 0.58 6.18
C SER A 304 27.06 0.95 5.81
N ALA A 305 27.93 -0.04 5.70
CA ALA A 305 29.28 0.17 5.20
C ALA A 305 29.31 0.64 3.73
N GLY A 306 28.49 0.02 2.88
CA GLY A 306 28.36 0.39 1.47
C GLY A 306 27.87 1.83 1.26
N ILE A 307 26.86 2.26 2.01
CA ILE A 307 26.34 3.64 1.96
C ILE A 307 27.41 4.64 2.42
N MET A 308 28.17 4.30 3.47
CA MET A 308 29.27 5.16 3.94
C MET A 308 30.35 5.34 2.87
N VAL A 309 30.78 4.25 2.21
CA VAL A 309 31.77 4.31 1.13
C VAL A 309 31.21 5.07 -0.07
N ALA A 310 29.95 4.79 -0.47
CA ALA A 310 29.30 5.49 -1.59
C ALA A 310 29.20 7.00 -1.33
N SER A 311 28.86 7.42 -0.12
CA SER A 311 28.85 8.84 0.28
C SER A 311 30.23 9.46 0.12
N ALA A 312 31.26 8.82 0.67
CA ALA A 312 32.63 9.34 0.61
C ALA A 312 33.14 9.48 -0.85
N VAL A 313 32.91 8.46 -1.68
CA VAL A 313 33.31 8.47 -3.09
C VAL A 313 32.53 9.53 -3.87
N ALA A 314 31.20 9.58 -3.72
CA ALA A 314 30.35 10.52 -4.44
C ALA A 314 30.70 11.98 -4.07
N VAL A 315 30.88 12.30 -2.81
CA VAL A 315 31.29 13.64 -2.38
C VAL A 315 32.70 13.97 -2.87
N GLY A 316 33.63 13.02 -2.78
CA GLY A 316 35.00 13.20 -3.25
C GLY A 316 35.12 13.47 -4.75
N TRP A 317 34.22 12.94 -5.55
CA TRP A 317 34.18 13.14 -7.01
C TRP A 317 33.34 14.37 -7.41
N LEU A 318 32.15 14.55 -6.84
CA LEU A 318 31.23 15.62 -7.22
C LEU A 318 31.70 17.00 -6.78
N ALA A 319 32.28 17.13 -5.56
CA ALA A 319 32.72 18.42 -5.06
C ALA A 319 33.78 19.09 -5.96
N PRO A 320 34.86 18.41 -6.39
CA PRO A 320 35.82 18.97 -7.35
C PRO A 320 35.19 19.20 -8.74
N ALA A 321 34.37 18.25 -9.23
CA ALA A 321 33.75 18.33 -10.57
C ALA A 321 32.81 19.54 -10.70
N MET A 322 32.13 19.91 -9.62
CA MET A 322 31.21 21.05 -9.58
C MET A 322 31.87 22.36 -9.14
N GLY A 323 33.13 22.33 -8.69
CA GLY A 323 33.81 23.50 -8.12
C GLY A 323 33.17 24.02 -6.82
N VAL A 324 32.45 23.16 -6.09
CA VAL A 324 31.72 23.49 -4.87
C VAL A 324 32.36 22.78 -3.67
N SER A 325 32.28 23.39 -2.49
CA SER A 325 32.86 22.77 -1.29
C SER A 325 32.14 21.45 -0.93
N ALA A 326 32.90 20.47 -0.42
CA ALA A 326 32.37 19.19 0.03
C ALA A 326 31.28 19.34 1.12
N VAL A 327 31.34 20.43 1.91
CA VAL A 327 30.34 20.72 2.97
C VAL A 327 28.95 20.99 2.38
N VAL A 328 28.89 21.57 1.16
CA VAL A 328 27.61 21.83 0.45
C VAL A 328 27.15 20.59 -0.32
N VAL A 329 28.06 19.85 -0.93
CA VAL A 329 27.74 18.65 -1.74
C VAL A 329 27.29 17.48 -0.85
N LYS A 330 27.93 17.31 0.32
CA LYS A 330 27.64 16.16 1.20
C LYS A 330 26.18 16.01 1.60
N PRO A 331 25.46 17.04 2.07
CA PRO A 331 24.05 16.91 2.42
C PRO A 331 23.17 16.46 1.22
N LEU A 332 23.46 16.90 0.02
CA LEU A 332 22.73 16.51 -1.18
C LEU A 332 22.96 15.03 -1.53
N VAL A 333 24.22 14.59 -1.44
CA VAL A 333 24.58 13.18 -1.65
C VAL A 333 23.95 12.30 -0.56
N ASP A 334 24.07 12.69 0.71
CA ASP A 334 23.49 11.92 1.81
C ASP A 334 21.97 11.88 1.75
N PHE A 335 21.32 12.94 1.27
CA PHE A 335 19.87 12.96 1.02
C PHE A 335 19.47 11.97 -0.09
N ALA A 336 20.20 11.94 -1.20
CA ALA A 336 19.96 10.96 -2.26
C ALA A 336 20.20 9.51 -1.76
N LEU A 337 21.30 9.28 -1.04
CA LEU A 337 21.63 7.98 -0.46
C LEU A 337 20.65 7.53 0.63
N PHE A 338 19.96 8.46 1.29
CA PHE A 338 18.91 8.14 2.26
C PHE A 338 17.75 7.35 1.60
N PHE A 339 17.32 7.73 0.40
CA PHE A 339 16.31 6.99 -0.36
C PHE A 339 16.83 5.63 -0.84
N VAL A 340 18.09 5.58 -1.29
CA VAL A 340 18.73 4.32 -1.69
C VAL A 340 18.80 3.36 -0.49
N ASN A 341 19.20 3.88 0.68
CA ASN A 341 19.27 3.11 1.92
C ASN A 341 17.89 2.59 2.36
N TYR A 342 16.85 3.44 2.26
CA TYR A 342 15.47 3.04 2.53
C TYR A 342 15.05 1.85 1.66
N LYS A 343 15.24 1.97 0.34
CA LYS A 343 14.90 0.93 -0.63
C LYS A 343 15.69 -0.36 -0.41
N ALA A 344 17.00 -0.25 -0.18
CA ALA A 344 17.83 -1.41 0.09
C ALA A 344 17.43 -2.11 1.40
N GLN A 345 17.04 -1.36 2.43
CA GLN A 345 16.49 -1.96 3.65
C GLN A 345 15.16 -2.66 3.40
N GLN A 346 14.26 -2.04 2.67
CA GLN A 346 12.95 -2.60 2.33
C GLN A 346 13.08 -3.89 1.50
N LEU A 347 13.81 -3.84 0.39
CA LEU A 347 13.83 -4.90 -0.63
C LEU A 347 14.89 -5.99 -0.40
N TRP A 348 15.87 -5.75 0.47
CA TRP A 348 17.00 -6.68 0.63
C TRP A 348 17.33 -7.03 2.07
N VAL A 349 17.31 -6.07 3.00
CA VAL A 349 17.69 -6.34 4.40
C VAL A 349 16.56 -7.00 5.15
N PHE A 350 15.35 -6.49 5.02
CA PHE A 350 14.17 -6.89 5.78
C PHE A 350 13.15 -7.72 4.96
N ALA A 351 13.40 -7.89 3.68
CA ALA A 351 12.66 -8.84 2.84
C ALA A 351 12.77 -10.29 3.32
#